data_fd68e8cf29a4a3b4183a0443597b2056
#
_entry.id   fd68e8cf29a4a3b4183a0443597b2056
#
_cell.length_a   1.000
_cell.length_b   1.000
_cell.length_c   1.000
_cell.angle_alpha   90.00
_cell.angle_beta   90.00
_cell.angle_gamma   90.00
#
_symmetry.space_group_name_H-M   'P 1'
#
loop_
_entity.id
_entity.type
_entity.pdbx_description
1 polymer ?
#
loop_
_entity_poly.entity_id
_entity_poly.type
_entity_poly.pdbx_seq_one_letter_code
_entity_poly.pdbx_strand_id
1 'polypeptide(L)'
;DVYKRQPFPEMWKEIRRVRKENAPTVLFGSEPFSSLLRCGNLEEFKYDWVWEKSKASNFLLAKKQPLKAHELISVFGKGRTPYYPIMEEGEPYGNRTKRGSNWTGIGKVPNPTFRNENRGTRYPRSVIYFKTAESEGKTIHVNQKPIALLQYLIRTYTKEGDTVLDFASGSMSTAIACIYTHRKCICIEKDETHFSQGEKRVRNEYQYLRL
;
A
#
# COMPACT_ATOMS: atom_id res chain seq x y z
N ASP A 1 -10.35 -7.61 -24.32
CA ASP A 1 -10.37 -7.79 -22.87
C ASP A 1 -8.96 -7.52 -22.29
N VAL A 2 -8.73 -6.27 -21.86
CA VAL A 2 -7.40 -5.76 -21.44
C VAL A 2 -6.85 -6.58 -20.26
N TYR A 3 -7.70 -7.07 -19.39
CA TYR A 3 -7.29 -7.82 -18.20
C TYR A 3 -6.75 -9.23 -18.50
N LYS A 4 -7.18 -9.84 -19.61
CA LYS A 4 -6.71 -11.17 -20.02
C LYS A 4 -5.31 -11.16 -20.65
N ARG A 5 -4.76 -9.98 -20.95
CA ARG A 5 -3.46 -9.81 -21.59
C ARG A 5 -2.34 -9.39 -20.64
N GLN A 6 -2.58 -9.41 -19.34
CA GLN A 6 -1.56 -9.05 -18.37
C GLN A 6 -0.52 -10.17 -18.24
N PRO A 7 0.77 -9.90 -18.45
CA PRO A 7 1.84 -10.90 -18.35
C PRO A 7 2.23 -11.15 -16.89
N PHE A 8 1.25 -11.61 -16.06
CA PHE A 8 1.49 -11.84 -14.64
C PHE A 8 2.62 -12.83 -14.33
N PRO A 9 2.77 -13.96 -15.06
CA PRO A 9 3.88 -14.88 -14.81
C PRO A 9 5.24 -14.21 -14.97
N GLU A 10 5.44 -13.47 -16.06
CA GLU A 10 6.68 -12.75 -16.36
C GLU A 10 6.92 -11.63 -15.34
N MET A 11 5.89 -10.88 -15.02
CA MET A 11 5.94 -9.82 -13.99
C MET A 11 6.39 -10.41 -12.63
N TRP A 12 5.77 -11.50 -12.17
CA TRP A 12 6.11 -12.13 -10.91
C TRP A 12 7.52 -12.74 -10.92
N LYS A 13 7.96 -13.28 -12.06
CA LYS A 13 9.33 -13.76 -12.25
C LYS A 13 10.35 -12.64 -12.03
N GLU A 14 10.15 -11.49 -12.67
CA GLU A 14 11.06 -10.36 -12.56
C GLU A 14 11.01 -9.70 -11.16
N ILE A 15 9.83 -9.58 -10.55
CA ILE A 15 9.71 -9.10 -9.17
C ILE A 15 10.53 -9.99 -8.23
N ARG A 16 10.40 -11.32 -8.33
CA ARG A 16 11.16 -12.27 -7.50
C ARG A 16 12.67 -12.18 -7.75
N ARG A 17 13.08 -11.91 -8.99
CA ARG A 17 14.50 -11.78 -9.36
C ARG A 17 15.17 -10.58 -8.70
N VAL A 18 14.49 -9.45 -8.62
CA VAL A 18 15.07 -8.18 -8.13
C VAL A 18 14.77 -7.91 -6.65
N ARG A 19 13.74 -8.52 -6.10
CA ARG A 19 13.30 -8.34 -4.73
C ARG A 19 14.22 -9.11 -3.77
N LYS A 20 14.61 -8.48 -2.65
CA LYS A 20 15.23 -9.20 -1.54
C LYS A 20 14.29 -10.30 -1.03
N GLU A 21 14.83 -11.41 -0.53
CA GLU A 21 14.06 -12.61 -0.18
C GLU A 21 12.82 -12.33 0.69
N ASN A 22 12.97 -11.51 1.73
CA ASN A 22 11.90 -11.20 2.69
C ASN A 22 11.21 -9.87 2.41
N ALA A 23 11.56 -9.15 1.34
CA ALA A 23 10.93 -7.87 1.05
C ALA A 23 9.48 -8.06 0.58
N PRO A 24 8.52 -7.27 1.04
CA PRO A 24 7.16 -7.31 0.54
C PRO A 24 7.05 -6.70 -0.86
N THR A 25 6.06 -7.16 -1.60
CA THR A 25 5.58 -6.51 -2.81
C THR A 25 4.19 -5.96 -2.52
N VAL A 26 3.98 -4.67 -2.74
CA VAL A 26 2.74 -3.95 -2.42
C VAL A 26 2.20 -3.35 -3.70
N LEU A 27 1.05 -3.81 -4.16
CA LEU A 27 0.48 -3.43 -5.45
C LEU A 27 -0.94 -2.91 -5.31
N PHE A 28 -1.18 -1.75 -5.93
CA PHE A 28 -2.51 -1.15 -6.03
C PHE A 28 -3.33 -1.82 -7.11
N GLY A 29 -4.62 -1.94 -6.85
CA GLY A 29 -5.54 -2.49 -7.84
C GLY A 29 -7.00 -2.24 -7.51
N SER A 30 -7.81 -2.59 -8.48
CA SER A 30 -9.27 -2.54 -8.38
C SER A 30 -9.83 -3.77 -9.05
N GLU A 31 -11.01 -4.23 -8.63
CA GLU A 31 -11.65 -5.36 -9.29
C GLU A 31 -12.03 -5.05 -10.76
N PRO A 32 -11.90 -6.02 -11.68
CA PRO A 32 -11.50 -7.43 -11.50
C PRO A 32 -9.98 -7.65 -11.54
N PHE A 33 -9.16 -6.60 -11.78
CA PHE A 33 -7.71 -6.70 -11.87
C PHE A 33 -7.09 -7.25 -10.58
N SER A 34 -7.54 -6.80 -9.40
CA SER A 34 -7.01 -7.25 -8.11
C SER A 34 -7.21 -8.75 -7.89
N SER A 35 -8.34 -9.30 -8.31
CA SER A 35 -8.60 -10.74 -8.24
C SER A 35 -7.63 -11.53 -9.13
N LEU A 36 -7.43 -11.10 -10.37
CA LEU A 36 -6.49 -11.74 -11.30
C LEU A 36 -5.04 -11.64 -10.81
N LEU A 37 -4.66 -10.49 -10.28
CA LEU A 37 -3.34 -10.25 -9.70
C LEU A 37 -3.05 -11.23 -8.55
N ARG A 38 -4.01 -11.39 -7.63
CA ARG A 38 -3.91 -12.32 -6.49
C ARG A 38 -3.88 -13.78 -6.94
N CYS A 39 -4.76 -14.17 -7.86
CA CYS A 39 -4.76 -15.51 -8.45
C CYS A 39 -3.43 -15.84 -9.14
N GLY A 40 -2.77 -14.83 -9.72
CA GLY A 40 -1.46 -15.01 -10.36
C GLY A 40 -0.31 -15.31 -9.39
N ASN A 41 -0.50 -15.13 -8.07
CA ASN A 41 0.52 -15.40 -7.06
C ASN A 41 -0.08 -15.65 -5.67
N LEU A 42 -0.99 -16.64 -5.57
CA LEU A 42 -1.63 -17.01 -4.31
C LEU A 42 -0.64 -17.48 -3.25
N GLU A 43 0.46 -18.11 -3.68
CA GLU A 43 1.48 -18.64 -2.77
C GLU A 43 2.12 -17.54 -1.91
N GLU A 44 2.37 -16.37 -2.50
CA GLU A 44 2.98 -15.24 -1.80
C GLU A 44 1.96 -14.20 -1.29
N PHE A 45 0.67 -14.34 -1.63
CA PHE A 45 -0.35 -13.42 -1.14
C PHE A 45 -0.49 -13.49 0.38
N LYS A 46 -0.50 -12.32 1.04
CA LYS A 46 -0.60 -12.22 2.50
C LYS A 46 -1.95 -11.68 2.94
N TYR A 47 -2.27 -10.47 2.54
CA TYR A 47 -3.49 -9.73 2.88
C TYR A 47 -3.63 -8.51 2.00
N ASP A 48 -4.80 -7.86 2.11
CA ASP A 48 -5.08 -6.57 1.47
C ASP A 48 -5.26 -5.47 2.51
N TRP A 49 -4.88 -4.24 2.10
CA TRP A 49 -5.45 -3.03 2.65
C TRP A 49 -6.56 -2.55 1.73
N VAL A 50 -7.58 -1.95 2.30
CA VAL A 50 -8.61 -1.21 1.59
C VAL A 50 -8.35 0.27 1.80
N TRP A 51 -7.91 0.96 0.76
CA TRP A 51 -7.80 2.41 0.81
C TRP A 51 -9.15 3.04 0.52
N GLU A 52 -9.79 3.60 1.55
CA GLU A 52 -10.97 4.45 1.44
C GLU A 52 -10.56 5.84 0.96
N LYS A 53 -11.17 6.30 -0.12
CA LYS A 53 -10.86 7.57 -0.80
C LYS A 53 -11.82 8.68 -0.36
N SER A 54 -11.32 9.91 -0.31
CA SER A 54 -12.16 11.10 -0.05
C SER A 54 -13.16 11.39 -1.17
N LYS A 55 -12.87 10.94 -2.39
CA LYS A 55 -13.75 11.08 -3.56
C LYS A 55 -14.04 9.73 -4.18
N ALA A 56 -15.32 9.44 -4.34
CA ALA A 56 -15.75 8.29 -5.10
C ALA A 56 -15.60 8.55 -6.62
N SER A 57 -15.44 7.48 -7.37
CA SER A 57 -15.39 7.49 -8.83
C SER A 57 -16.58 6.74 -9.44
N ASN A 58 -16.62 6.65 -10.78
CA ASN A 58 -17.69 5.98 -11.54
C ASN A 58 -19.06 6.65 -11.44
N PHE A 59 -19.13 7.96 -11.29
CA PHE A 59 -20.40 8.71 -11.15
C PHE A 59 -21.34 8.50 -12.34
N LEU A 60 -20.85 8.25 -13.55
CA LEU A 60 -21.68 7.92 -14.72
C LEU A 60 -22.50 6.63 -14.55
N LEU A 61 -22.07 5.76 -13.66
CA LEU A 61 -22.72 4.50 -13.36
C LEU A 61 -23.56 4.55 -12.06
N ALA A 62 -23.73 5.72 -11.45
CA ALA A 62 -24.39 5.86 -10.14
C ALA A 62 -25.83 5.32 -10.07
N LYS A 63 -26.54 5.28 -11.21
CA LYS A 63 -27.88 4.71 -11.31
C LYS A 63 -27.90 3.19 -11.49
N LYS A 64 -26.74 2.54 -11.72
CA LYS A 64 -26.63 1.11 -12.03
C LYS A 64 -25.85 0.35 -10.96
N GLN A 65 -24.95 1.01 -10.25
CA GLN A 65 -24.09 0.40 -9.24
C GLN A 65 -23.61 1.44 -8.23
N PRO A 66 -23.17 1.03 -7.03
CA PRO A 66 -22.56 1.94 -6.06
C PRO A 66 -21.35 2.67 -6.61
N LEU A 67 -21.15 3.91 -6.17
CA LEU A 67 -19.94 4.67 -6.47
C LEU A 67 -18.72 3.99 -5.84
N LYS A 68 -17.61 3.96 -6.59
CA LYS A 68 -16.38 3.33 -6.15
C LYS A 68 -15.57 4.28 -5.27
N ALA A 69 -15.64 4.08 -3.96
CA ALA A 69 -14.99 4.92 -2.96
C ALA A 69 -13.69 4.29 -2.40
N HIS A 70 -13.19 3.19 -2.98
CA HIS A 70 -12.00 2.52 -2.48
C HIS A 70 -11.12 1.93 -3.58
N GLU A 71 -9.87 1.64 -3.24
CA GLU A 71 -8.95 0.78 -3.98
C GLU A 71 -8.37 -0.28 -3.06
N LEU A 72 -7.98 -1.41 -3.64
CA LEU A 72 -7.30 -2.48 -2.92
C LEU A 72 -5.78 -2.32 -3.04
N ILE A 73 -5.08 -2.64 -1.96
CA ILE A 73 -3.62 -2.64 -1.93
C ILE A 73 -3.20 -4.03 -1.46
N SER A 74 -2.85 -4.88 -2.41
CA SER A 74 -2.52 -6.28 -2.13
C SER A 74 -1.06 -6.41 -1.74
N VAL A 75 -0.81 -7.15 -0.65
CA VAL A 75 0.53 -7.38 -0.08
C VAL A 75 0.94 -8.82 -0.34
N PHE A 76 2.12 -8.98 -0.93
CA PHE A 76 2.73 -10.28 -1.23
C PHE A 76 4.11 -10.37 -0.59
N GLY A 77 4.56 -11.60 -0.34
CA GLY A 77 5.91 -11.85 0.12
C GLY A 77 6.16 -13.29 0.53
N LYS A 78 7.41 -13.72 0.46
CA LYS A 78 7.83 -15.05 0.87
C LYS A 78 8.12 -15.07 2.37
N GLY A 79 7.63 -16.08 3.07
CA GLY A 79 7.91 -16.25 4.50
C GLY A 79 7.45 -15.06 5.37
N ARG A 80 8.26 -14.67 6.35
CA ARG A 80 7.99 -13.55 7.24
C ARG A 80 8.51 -12.25 6.62
N THR A 81 7.60 -11.41 6.14
CA THR A 81 7.94 -10.09 5.60
C THR A 81 8.02 -9.03 6.70
N PRO A 82 8.85 -7.97 6.53
CA PRO A 82 8.85 -6.82 7.41
C PRO A 82 7.45 -6.19 7.51
N TYR A 83 7.05 -5.86 8.76
CA TYR A 83 5.83 -5.12 9.05
C TYR A 83 6.06 -4.30 10.30
N TYR A 84 6.01 -2.99 10.17
CA TYR A 84 6.20 -2.01 11.22
C TYR A 84 4.87 -1.26 11.41
N PRO A 85 3.96 -1.73 12.29
CA PRO A 85 2.65 -1.12 12.44
C PRO A 85 2.77 0.31 12.94
N ILE A 86 2.13 1.24 12.24
CA ILE A 86 1.98 2.62 12.70
C ILE A 86 0.78 2.65 13.60
N MET A 87 1.04 2.77 14.92
CA MET A 87 -0.01 2.72 15.94
C MET A 87 -0.90 3.96 15.87
N GLU A 88 -2.20 3.77 16.03
CA GLU A 88 -3.21 4.83 16.10
C GLU A 88 -3.49 5.20 17.56
N GLU A 89 -3.80 6.46 17.82
CA GLU A 89 -4.27 6.89 19.11
C GLU A 89 -5.71 6.40 19.36
N GLY A 90 -6.03 6.12 20.61
CA GLY A 90 -7.36 5.68 21.02
C GLY A 90 -7.51 5.71 22.54
N GLU A 91 -8.74 5.70 23.03
CA GLU A 91 -9.01 5.70 24.45
C GLU A 91 -8.39 4.47 25.14
N PRO A 92 -7.67 4.64 26.26
CA PRO A 92 -7.22 3.53 27.07
C PRO A 92 -8.38 2.64 27.52
N TYR A 93 -8.21 1.34 27.50
CA TYR A 93 -9.19 0.44 28.11
C TYR A 93 -8.53 -0.43 29.17
N GLY A 94 -9.24 -0.62 30.29
CA GLY A 94 -8.74 -1.37 31.44
C GLY A 94 -8.54 -2.85 31.15
N ASN A 95 -7.77 -3.49 31.99
CA ASN A 95 -7.42 -4.91 31.99
C ASN A 95 -8.67 -5.81 32.03
N ARG A 96 -9.27 -6.07 30.86
CA ARG A 96 -10.21 -7.17 30.75
C ARG A 96 -9.42 -8.44 30.50
N THR A 97 -9.41 -9.33 31.45
CA THR A 97 -8.98 -10.70 31.26
C THR A 97 -9.96 -11.33 30.25
N LYS A 98 -9.66 -11.23 28.96
CA LYS A 98 -10.43 -11.98 27.96
C LYS A 98 -9.99 -13.44 28.07
N ARG A 99 -10.89 -14.33 28.47
CA ARG A 99 -10.76 -15.75 28.12
C ARG A 99 -10.71 -15.81 26.59
N GLY A 100 -9.62 -16.34 26.05
CA GLY A 100 -9.50 -16.53 24.61
C GLY A 100 -10.70 -17.34 24.11
N SER A 101 -11.39 -16.87 23.08
CA SER A 101 -12.37 -17.69 22.43
C SER A 101 -11.63 -18.80 21.68
N ASN A 102 -12.02 -20.04 21.89
CA ASN A 102 -11.44 -21.22 21.19
C ASN A 102 -11.73 -21.23 19.67
N TRP A 103 -12.33 -20.18 19.16
CA TRP A 103 -12.76 -20.04 17.78
C TRP A 103 -11.88 -19.01 17.04
N THR A 104 -10.72 -19.42 16.65
CA THR A 104 -9.99 -18.82 15.54
C THR A 104 -9.95 -19.88 14.46
N GLY A 105 -10.46 -19.68 13.27
CA GLY A 105 -10.47 -20.68 12.20
C GLY A 105 -9.06 -21.24 11.80
N ILE A 106 -8.08 -21.10 12.67
CA ILE A 106 -6.65 -21.47 12.51
C ILE A 106 -6.22 -22.56 13.51
N GLY A 107 -7.17 -23.21 14.22
CA GLY A 107 -6.86 -24.29 15.16
C GLY A 107 -6.83 -23.84 16.63
N LYS A 108 -6.61 -24.81 17.55
CA LYS A 108 -6.53 -24.58 19.00
C LYS A 108 -5.28 -23.75 19.33
N VAL A 109 -5.46 -22.45 19.57
CA VAL A 109 -4.42 -21.64 20.18
C VAL A 109 -4.47 -21.87 21.70
N PRO A 110 -3.35 -22.21 22.38
CA PRO A 110 -3.31 -22.26 23.84
C PRO A 110 -3.86 -20.96 24.41
N ASN A 111 -4.72 -21.06 25.40
CA ASN A 111 -5.43 -19.93 26.01
C ASN A 111 -4.48 -19.15 26.96
N PRO A 112 -3.71 -18.18 26.48
CA PRO A 112 -2.88 -17.38 27.37
C PRO A 112 -3.78 -16.32 28.00
N THR A 113 -3.68 -16.20 29.30
CA THR A 113 -4.25 -15.09 30.07
C THR A 113 -3.45 -13.84 29.74
N PHE A 114 -3.81 -13.11 28.66
CA PHE A 114 -3.16 -11.85 28.34
C PHE A 114 -3.68 -10.75 29.27
N ARG A 115 -2.83 -10.24 30.14
CA ARG A 115 -3.02 -8.93 30.75
C ARG A 115 -2.51 -7.88 29.75
N ASN A 116 -3.37 -7.39 28.90
CA ASN A 116 -3.05 -6.26 28.03
C ASN A 116 -3.47 -4.96 28.72
N GLU A 117 -2.51 -4.26 29.32
CA GLU A 117 -2.68 -2.84 29.61
C GLU A 117 -2.68 -2.09 28.25
N ASN A 118 -3.84 -1.68 27.79
CA ASN A 118 -3.92 -0.79 26.66
C ASN A 118 -3.77 0.66 27.11
N ARG A 119 -2.63 1.26 26.75
CA ARG A 119 -2.26 2.64 27.13
C ARG A 119 -2.80 3.70 26.17
N GLY A 120 -3.82 3.39 25.42
CA GLY A 120 -4.41 4.34 24.46
C GLY A 120 -3.83 4.21 23.05
N THR A 121 -3.26 3.07 22.66
CA THR A 121 -2.82 2.81 21.28
C THR A 121 -3.59 1.66 20.66
N ARG A 122 -3.76 1.70 19.34
CA ARG A 122 -4.44 0.68 18.54
C ARG A 122 -3.56 0.26 17.38
N TYR A 123 -3.57 -1.02 17.08
CA TYR A 123 -3.02 -1.50 15.82
C TYR A 123 -3.86 -0.99 14.65
N PRO A 124 -3.24 -0.67 13.50
CA PRO A 124 -3.96 -0.22 12.32
C PRO A 124 -4.94 -1.29 11.84
N ARG A 125 -6.08 -0.82 11.31
CA ARG A 125 -7.08 -1.69 10.69
C ARG A 125 -6.81 -1.82 9.21
N SER A 126 -7.32 -2.88 8.58
CA SER A 126 -7.14 -3.13 7.15
C SER A 126 -7.82 -2.11 6.23
N VAL A 127 -8.75 -1.32 6.74
CA VAL A 127 -9.38 -0.18 6.03
C VAL A 127 -8.73 1.09 6.53
N ILE A 128 -8.07 1.81 5.61
CA ILE A 128 -7.35 3.06 5.89
C ILE A 128 -7.91 4.19 5.04
N TYR A 129 -8.10 5.36 5.64
CA TYR A 129 -8.59 6.53 4.94
C TYR A 129 -7.44 7.47 4.58
N PHE A 130 -7.35 7.83 3.30
CA PHE A 130 -6.48 8.91 2.81
C PHE A 130 -7.20 9.71 1.75
N LYS A 131 -7.01 11.03 1.77
CA LYS A 131 -7.50 11.89 0.71
C LYS A 131 -6.88 11.50 -0.63
N THR A 132 -7.60 11.74 -1.73
CA THR A 132 -7.09 11.52 -3.08
C THR A 132 -6.00 12.53 -3.44
N ALA A 133 -5.17 12.22 -4.45
CA ALA A 133 -4.00 13.02 -4.80
C ALA A 133 -4.30 14.50 -5.14
N GLU A 134 -5.50 14.80 -5.62
CA GLU A 134 -5.94 16.17 -5.92
C GLU A 134 -5.98 17.06 -4.67
N SER A 135 -6.09 16.48 -3.48
CA SER A 135 -6.04 17.24 -2.22
C SER A 135 -4.63 17.73 -1.85
N GLU A 136 -3.60 17.13 -2.47
CA GLU A 136 -2.20 17.50 -2.27
C GLU A 136 -1.70 18.51 -3.32
N GLY A 137 -2.55 18.92 -4.27
CA GLY A 137 -2.25 19.86 -5.33
C GLY A 137 -2.60 19.35 -6.72
N LYS A 138 -2.03 20.01 -7.75
CA LYS A 138 -2.28 19.66 -9.14
C LYS A 138 -1.74 18.28 -9.47
N THR A 139 -2.61 17.39 -9.96
CA THR A 139 -2.20 16.08 -10.45
C THR A 139 -1.66 16.17 -11.88
N ILE A 140 -0.63 15.38 -12.18
CA ILE A 140 -0.01 15.28 -13.52
C ILE A 140 -0.24 13.92 -14.16
N HIS A 141 -0.87 13.00 -13.45
CA HIS A 141 -1.17 11.65 -13.95
C HIS A 141 -2.52 11.18 -13.42
N VAL A 142 -3.33 10.53 -14.28
CA VAL A 142 -4.70 10.09 -13.95
C VAL A 142 -4.78 9.13 -12.75
N ASN A 143 -3.75 8.29 -12.60
CA ASN A 143 -3.68 7.30 -11.51
C ASN A 143 -2.70 7.72 -10.40
N GLN A 144 -2.41 9.02 -10.27
CA GLN A 144 -1.51 9.52 -9.25
C GLN A 144 -1.99 9.12 -7.85
N LYS A 145 -1.09 8.53 -7.07
CA LYS A 145 -1.37 8.15 -5.69
C LYS A 145 -1.01 9.29 -4.74
N PRO A 146 -1.74 9.47 -3.63
CA PRO A 146 -1.42 10.46 -2.62
C PRO A 146 -0.07 10.17 -1.97
N ILE A 147 0.73 11.20 -1.78
CA ILE A 147 2.05 11.08 -1.14
C ILE A 147 1.90 10.59 0.30
N ALA A 148 0.91 11.09 1.02
CA ALA A 148 0.64 10.67 2.41
C ALA A 148 0.37 9.16 2.53
N LEU A 149 -0.42 8.57 1.63
CA LEU A 149 -0.67 7.13 1.58
C LEU A 149 0.60 6.35 1.29
N LEU A 150 1.40 6.81 0.32
CA LEU A 150 2.65 6.15 -0.03
C LEU A 150 3.68 6.21 1.11
N GLN A 151 3.78 7.34 1.82
CA GLN A 151 4.61 7.46 3.02
C GLN A 151 4.19 6.48 4.11
N TYR A 152 2.87 6.33 4.33
CA TYR A 152 2.33 5.38 5.29
C TYR A 152 2.76 3.94 4.95
N LEU A 153 2.57 3.52 3.69
CA LEU A 153 2.95 2.18 3.23
C LEU A 153 4.47 1.97 3.30
N ILE A 154 5.26 2.95 2.85
CA ILE A 154 6.73 2.87 2.89
C ILE A 154 7.22 2.70 4.33
N ARG A 155 6.72 3.48 5.29
CA ARG A 155 7.09 3.33 6.71
C ARG A 155 6.63 2.00 7.29
N THR A 156 5.48 1.49 6.85
CA THR A 156 4.95 0.19 7.31
C THR A 156 5.83 -0.99 6.88
N TYR A 157 6.49 -0.89 5.73
CA TYR A 157 7.19 -2.06 5.16
C TYR A 157 8.70 -1.91 5.03
N THR A 158 9.25 -0.74 5.34
CA THR A 158 10.69 -0.47 5.20
C THR A 158 11.25 0.28 6.40
N LYS A 159 12.57 0.25 6.54
CA LYS A 159 13.34 1.11 7.44
C LYS A 159 13.98 2.26 6.67
N GLU A 160 14.43 3.29 7.38
CA GLU A 160 15.23 4.36 6.80
C GLU A 160 16.48 3.79 6.11
N GLY A 161 16.84 4.36 4.96
CA GLY A 161 17.93 3.88 4.12
C GLY A 161 17.60 2.70 3.20
N ASP A 162 16.46 2.01 3.39
CA ASP A 162 16.05 0.94 2.47
C ASP A 162 15.75 1.49 1.06
N THR A 163 15.81 0.59 0.07
CA THR A 163 15.51 0.92 -1.33
C THR A 163 14.12 0.43 -1.71
N VAL A 164 13.30 1.31 -2.23
CA VAL A 164 11.96 1.04 -2.78
C VAL A 164 12.05 1.03 -4.30
N LEU A 165 11.46 0.03 -4.94
CA LEU A 165 11.31 -0.05 -6.39
C LEU A 165 9.86 0.24 -6.78
N ASP A 166 9.66 1.20 -7.67
CA ASP A 166 8.38 1.44 -8.35
C ASP A 166 8.59 1.28 -9.87
N PHE A 167 8.13 0.17 -10.41
CA PHE A 167 8.33 -0.17 -11.82
C PHE A 167 7.22 0.33 -12.76
N ALA A 168 6.27 1.12 -12.25
CA ALA A 168 5.20 1.76 -13.00
C ALA A 168 4.91 3.14 -12.40
N SER A 169 5.96 3.97 -12.31
CA SER A 169 6.03 5.12 -11.40
C SER A 169 5.19 6.33 -11.83
N GLY A 170 4.75 6.41 -13.08
CA GLY A 170 3.87 7.47 -13.58
C GLY A 170 4.32 8.87 -13.16
N SER A 171 3.62 9.47 -12.22
CA SER A 171 3.94 10.80 -11.65
C SER A 171 5.09 10.82 -10.65
N MET A 172 5.77 9.70 -10.40
CA MET A 172 6.85 9.52 -9.42
C MET A 172 6.49 9.93 -7.99
N SER A 173 5.21 9.78 -7.59
CA SER A 173 4.78 10.06 -6.22
C SER A 173 5.50 9.18 -5.19
N THR A 174 5.87 7.94 -5.57
CA THR A 174 6.66 7.04 -4.72
C THR A 174 8.06 7.60 -4.44
N ALA A 175 8.71 8.21 -5.43
CA ALA A 175 10.02 8.85 -5.22
C ALA A 175 9.92 10.00 -4.21
N ILE A 176 8.90 10.85 -4.33
CA ILE A 176 8.67 11.96 -3.39
C ILE A 176 8.38 11.41 -1.98
N ALA A 177 7.54 10.40 -1.86
CA ALA A 177 7.27 9.75 -0.58
C ALA A 177 8.54 9.14 0.04
N CYS A 178 9.45 8.60 -0.76
CA CYS A 178 10.76 8.09 -0.32
C CYS A 178 11.67 9.21 0.19
N ILE A 179 11.70 10.37 -0.47
CA ILE A 179 12.44 11.54 -0.01
C ILE A 179 11.97 11.93 1.40
N TYR A 180 10.67 12.11 1.59
CA TYR A 180 10.08 12.47 2.89
C TYR A 180 10.26 11.43 3.99
N THR A 181 10.53 10.20 3.63
CA THR A 181 10.68 9.09 4.58
C THR A 181 12.13 8.62 4.71
N HIS A 182 13.10 9.31 4.09
CA HIS A 182 14.52 8.96 4.07
C HIS A 182 14.80 7.54 3.52
N ARG A 183 14.09 7.16 2.46
CA ARG A 183 14.32 5.92 1.71
C ARG A 183 14.94 6.25 0.35
N LYS A 184 15.69 5.30 -0.20
CA LYS A 184 16.14 5.34 -1.59
C LYS A 184 15.01 4.88 -2.50
N CYS A 185 14.94 5.43 -3.72
CA CYS A 185 13.93 5.01 -4.69
C CYS A 185 14.56 4.71 -6.03
N ILE A 186 14.06 3.65 -6.67
CA ILE A 186 14.30 3.34 -8.08
C ILE A 186 12.93 3.42 -8.76
N CYS A 187 12.76 4.37 -9.67
CA CYS A 187 11.54 4.55 -10.44
C CYS A 187 11.77 4.17 -11.89
N ILE A 188 10.82 3.41 -12.46
CA ILE A 188 10.81 3.04 -13.87
C ILE A 188 9.47 3.52 -14.45
N GLU A 189 9.54 4.28 -15.53
CA GLU A 189 8.39 4.74 -16.29
C GLU A 189 8.66 4.55 -17.78
N LYS A 190 7.71 3.94 -18.48
CA LYS A 190 7.83 3.61 -19.91
C LYS A 190 7.50 4.79 -20.80
N ASP A 191 6.54 5.61 -20.39
CA ASP A 191 6.10 6.78 -21.15
C ASP A 191 7.07 7.94 -20.92
N GLU A 192 7.72 8.42 -21.96
CA GLU A 192 8.73 9.48 -21.89
C GLU A 192 8.15 10.80 -21.39
N THR A 193 6.90 11.10 -21.70
CA THR A 193 6.22 12.32 -21.26
C THR A 193 5.97 12.26 -19.75
N HIS A 194 5.42 11.15 -19.27
CA HIS A 194 5.21 10.92 -17.84
C HIS A 194 6.53 10.87 -17.07
N PHE A 195 7.55 10.23 -17.66
CA PHE A 195 8.90 10.20 -17.06
C PHE A 195 9.45 11.61 -16.87
N SER A 196 9.45 12.43 -17.92
CA SER A 196 9.99 13.80 -17.88
C SER A 196 9.25 14.68 -16.88
N GLN A 197 7.91 14.57 -16.83
CA GLN A 197 7.09 15.31 -15.88
C GLN A 197 7.33 14.87 -14.44
N GLY A 198 7.43 13.56 -14.22
CA GLY A 198 7.72 12.97 -12.92
C GLY A 198 9.12 13.35 -12.41
N GLU A 199 10.13 13.26 -13.27
CA GLU A 199 11.51 13.65 -12.94
C GLU A 199 11.59 15.13 -12.54
N LYS A 200 10.98 16.02 -13.31
CA LYS A 200 10.90 17.44 -12.98
C LYS A 200 10.25 17.68 -11.62
N ARG A 201 9.16 16.96 -11.34
CA ARG A 201 8.46 17.04 -10.05
C ARG A 201 9.38 16.61 -8.89
N VAL A 202 10.10 15.50 -9.04
CA VAL A 202 11.03 15.00 -8.02
C VAL A 202 12.20 15.99 -7.80
N ARG A 203 12.76 16.55 -8.88
CA ARG A 203 13.83 17.55 -8.80
C ARG A 203 13.39 18.80 -8.05
N ASN A 204 12.20 19.32 -8.34
CA ASN A 204 11.65 20.48 -7.67
C ASN A 204 11.45 20.23 -6.17
N GLU A 205 10.91 19.06 -5.81
CA GLU A 205 10.68 18.67 -4.42
C GLU A 205 11.99 18.53 -3.65
N TYR A 206 13.01 17.93 -4.29
CA TYR A 206 14.32 17.75 -3.69
C TYR A 206 15.03 19.08 -3.46
N GLN A 207 14.89 20.05 -4.37
CA GLN A 207 15.42 21.41 -4.20
C GLN A 207 14.73 22.15 -3.06
N TYR A 208 13.40 22.04 -2.96
CA TYR A 208 12.62 22.65 -1.89
C TYR A 208 13.04 22.19 -0.49
N LEU A 209 13.38 20.91 -0.35
CA LEU A 209 13.80 20.35 0.94
C LEU A 209 15.26 20.62 1.31
N ARG A 210 16.07 21.12 0.38
CA ARG A 210 17.46 21.52 0.63
C ARG A 210 17.61 22.98 1.07
N LEU A 211 16.54 23.78 0.96
CA LEU A 211 16.47 25.16 1.43
C LEU A 211 16.00 25.25 2.88
#